data_18e47c507c96b4727944e9e0e06aeb7a
#
_entry.id   18e47c507c96b4727944e9e0e06aeb7a
#
_cell.length_a   1.000
_cell.length_b   1.000
_cell.length_c   1.000
_cell.angle_alpha   90.00
_cell.angle_beta   90.00
_cell.angle_gamma   90.00
#
_symmetry.space_group_name_H-M   'P 1'
#
loop_
_entity.id
_entity.type
_entity.pdbx_description
1 polymer ?
#
loop_
_entity_poly.entity_id
_entity_poly.type
_entity_poly.pdbx_seq_one_letter_code
_entity_poly.pdbx_strand_id
1 'polypeptide(L)'
;MAFIDQDNTEENRRDFRQALFDTDGVEDYISGVILFEETLTQKAKDGTRLSNILESKGIYPGIKVDKGAHPMDSSPSEKLTKGLDGLYERCLEYYKQGARFAKWRAVITI
;
A
#
# COMPACT_ATOMS: atom_id res chain seq x y z
N MET A 1 3.62 14.62 -0.95
CA MET A 1 3.89 15.09 -2.31
C MET A 1 4.40 16.53 -2.34
N ALA A 2 5.37 16.82 -1.49
CA ALA A 2 5.88 18.19 -1.32
C ALA A 2 6.65 18.70 -2.55
N PHE A 3 7.10 17.82 -3.45
CA PHE A 3 7.86 18.18 -4.64
C PHE A 3 6.97 18.53 -5.85
N ILE A 4 5.69 18.27 -5.77
CA ILE A 4 4.71 18.70 -6.76
C ILE A 4 3.77 19.66 -6.06
N ASP A 5 3.64 20.84 -6.56
CA ASP A 5 2.89 21.94 -5.94
C ASP A 5 1.37 21.62 -5.92
N GLN A 6 0.97 20.62 -5.13
CA GLN A 6 -0.40 20.19 -4.96
C GLN A 6 -0.67 19.83 -3.51
N ASP A 7 -1.92 20.05 -3.06
CA ASP A 7 -2.36 19.66 -1.74
C ASP A 7 -2.36 18.13 -1.57
N ASN A 8 -2.01 17.66 -0.38
CA ASN A 8 -2.03 16.24 -0.06
C ASN A 8 -3.44 15.79 0.33
N THR A 9 -4.32 15.69 -0.68
CA THR A 9 -5.68 15.20 -0.52
C THR A 9 -5.79 13.77 -1.02
N GLU A 10 -6.85 13.06 -0.60
CA GLU A 10 -7.10 11.71 -1.11
C GLU A 10 -7.22 11.70 -2.64
N GLU A 11 -7.90 12.69 -3.20
CA GLU A 11 -8.08 12.80 -4.64
C GLU A 11 -6.74 13.00 -5.37
N ASN A 12 -5.88 13.87 -4.87
CA ASN A 12 -4.56 14.10 -5.48
C ASN A 12 -3.67 12.87 -5.33
N ARG A 13 -3.74 12.18 -4.19
CA ARG A 13 -3.01 10.92 -4.02
C ARG A 13 -3.50 9.86 -5.01
N ARG A 14 -4.81 9.75 -5.20
CA ARG A 14 -5.39 8.84 -6.18
C ARG A 14 -4.90 9.16 -7.59
N ASP A 15 -4.93 10.41 -7.99
CA ASP A 15 -4.51 10.83 -9.33
C ASP A 15 -3.05 10.49 -9.58
N PHE A 16 -2.19 10.72 -8.60
CA PHE A 16 -0.76 10.39 -8.70
C PHE A 16 -0.56 8.86 -8.82
N ARG A 17 -1.25 8.10 -8.00
CA ARG A 17 -1.18 6.63 -8.01
C ARG A 17 -1.70 6.06 -9.33
N GLN A 18 -2.81 6.60 -9.83
CA GLN A 18 -3.36 6.18 -11.11
C GLN A 18 -2.38 6.44 -12.25
N ALA A 19 -1.74 7.60 -12.28
CA ALA A 19 -0.75 7.93 -13.29
C ALA A 19 0.40 6.92 -13.31
N LEU A 20 0.87 6.48 -12.13
CA LEU A 20 1.91 5.48 -12.04
C LEU A 20 1.44 4.11 -12.56
N PHE A 21 0.23 3.70 -12.18
CA PHE A 21 -0.28 2.37 -12.52
C PHE A 21 -0.73 2.27 -13.98
N ASP A 22 -1.15 3.37 -14.56
CA ASP A 22 -1.59 3.44 -15.96
C ASP A 22 -0.45 3.63 -16.96
N THR A 23 0.78 3.78 -16.49
CA THR A 23 1.93 3.97 -17.38
C THR A 23 2.07 2.78 -18.34
N ASP A 24 2.09 3.06 -19.63
CA ASP A 24 2.27 2.02 -20.65
C ASP A 24 3.63 1.35 -20.49
N GLY A 25 3.65 0.01 -20.47
CA GLY A 25 4.87 -0.77 -20.37
C GLY A 25 5.42 -0.93 -18.96
N VAL A 26 4.74 -0.38 -17.93
CA VAL A 26 5.19 -0.52 -16.54
C VAL A 26 5.28 -1.98 -16.13
N GLU A 27 4.43 -2.85 -16.65
CA GLU A 27 4.40 -4.28 -16.38
C GLU A 27 5.67 -5.01 -16.85
N ASP A 28 6.42 -4.42 -17.75
CA ASP A 28 7.70 -4.99 -18.21
C ASP A 28 8.80 -4.85 -17.18
N TYR A 29 8.63 -3.96 -16.21
CA TYR A 29 9.67 -3.61 -15.23
C TYR A 29 9.26 -3.90 -13.79
N ILE A 30 7.95 -4.00 -13.51
CA ILE A 30 7.41 -4.14 -12.16
C ILE A 30 6.53 -5.37 -12.07
N SER A 31 6.84 -6.27 -11.13
CA SER A 31 6.09 -7.52 -10.92
C SER A 31 5.03 -7.39 -9.84
N GLY A 32 5.22 -6.50 -8.87
CA GLY A 32 4.29 -6.30 -7.77
C GLY A 32 4.38 -4.89 -7.22
N VAL A 33 3.30 -4.43 -6.61
CA VAL A 33 3.23 -3.10 -6.00
C VAL A 33 2.64 -3.25 -4.60
N ILE A 34 3.31 -2.69 -3.60
CA ILE A 34 2.84 -2.70 -2.22
C ILE A 34 1.99 -1.45 -1.99
N LEU A 35 0.75 -1.66 -1.63
CA LEU A 35 -0.24 -0.59 -1.46
C LEU A 35 -0.50 -0.32 0.02
N PHE A 36 -0.89 0.92 0.33
CA PHE A 36 -1.53 1.24 1.60
C PHE A 36 -2.99 0.80 1.55
N GLU A 37 -3.60 0.67 2.72
CA GLU A 37 -5.02 0.30 2.84
C GLU A 37 -5.93 1.23 2.02
N GLU A 38 -5.69 2.55 2.08
CA GLU A 38 -6.44 3.52 1.28
C GLU A 38 -6.37 3.20 -0.20
N THR A 39 -5.16 2.92 -0.72
CA THR A 39 -4.95 2.69 -2.15
C THR A 39 -5.63 1.42 -2.63
N LEU A 40 -5.69 0.40 -1.78
CA LEU A 40 -6.32 -0.87 -2.13
C LEU A 40 -7.80 -0.70 -2.49
N THR A 41 -8.48 0.26 -1.87
CA THR A 41 -9.90 0.53 -2.10
C THR A 41 -10.15 1.70 -3.05
N GLN A 42 -9.13 2.49 -3.38
CA GLN A 42 -9.28 3.63 -4.28
C GLN A 42 -9.62 3.21 -5.70
N LYS A 43 -10.38 4.06 -6.38
CA LYS A 43 -10.78 3.86 -7.77
C LYS A 43 -10.20 4.93 -8.65
N ALA A 44 -9.91 4.58 -9.89
CA ALA A 44 -9.52 5.52 -10.93
C ALA A 44 -10.71 6.43 -11.28
N LYS A 45 -10.46 7.45 -12.08
CA LYS A 45 -11.50 8.42 -12.50
C LYS A 45 -12.68 7.74 -13.21
N ASP A 46 -12.43 6.65 -13.92
CA ASP A 46 -13.46 5.89 -14.61
C ASP A 46 -14.21 4.90 -13.71
N GLY A 47 -13.89 4.84 -12.43
CA GLY A 47 -14.51 3.94 -11.47
C GLY A 47 -13.83 2.58 -11.33
N THR A 48 -12.79 2.29 -12.10
CA THR A 48 -12.03 1.04 -11.99
C THR A 48 -11.13 1.09 -10.74
N ARG A 49 -11.13 0.04 -9.94
CA ARG A 49 -10.23 -0.04 -8.79
C ARG A 49 -8.77 0.00 -9.25
N LEU A 50 -7.93 0.73 -8.51
CA LEU A 50 -6.49 0.80 -8.83
C LEU A 50 -5.84 -0.59 -8.79
N SER A 51 -6.25 -1.45 -7.86
CA SER A 51 -5.77 -2.83 -7.79
C SER A 51 -6.14 -3.62 -9.05
N ASN A 52 -7.30 -3.37 -9.64
CA ASN A 52 -7.71 -4.04 -10.87
C ASN A 52 -6.88 -3.57 -12.07
N ILE A 53 -6.46 -2.32 -12.11
CA ILE A 53 -5.54 -1.83 -13.13
C ILE A 53 -4.23 -2.61 -13.08
N LEU A 54 -3.69 -2.82 -11.89
CA LEU A 54 -2.48 -3.61 -11.71
C LEU A 54 -2.68 -5.05 -12.15
N GLU A 55 -3.77 -5.68 -11.74
CA GLU A 55 -4.07 -7.06 -12.12
C GLU A 55 -4.20 -7.22 -13.63
N SER A 56 -4.84 -6.27 -14.30
CA SER A 56 -5.00 -6.31 -15.75
C SER A 56 -3.68 -6.27 -16.50
N LYS A 57 -2.64 -5.75 -15.86
CA LYS A 57 -1.28 -5.68 -16.40
C LYS A 57 -0.40 -6.85 -15.94
N GLY A 58 -0.94 -7.78 -15.16
CA GLY A 58 -0.17 -8.88 -14.61
C GLY A 58 0.73 -8.51 -13.45
N ILE A 59 0.45 -7.37 -12.80
CA ILE A 59 1.20 -6.89 -11.64
C ILE A 59 0.41 -7.30 -10.39
N TYR A 60 1.08 -7.94 -9.42
CA TYR A 60 0.43 -8.40 -8.20
C TYR A 60 0.25 -7.24 -7.20
N PRO A 61 -0.99 -6.93 -6.78
CA PRO A 61 -1.19 -5.99 -5.68
C PRO A 61 -0.79 -6.62 -4.35
N GLY A 62 0.02 -5.93 -3.59
CA GLY A 62 0.37 -6.31 -2.22
C GLY A 62 -0.12 -5.25 -1.25
N ILE A 63 -0.11 -5.57 0.05
CA ILE A 63 -0.63 -4.68 1.08
C ILE A 63 0.36 -4.54 2.23
N LYS A 64 0.58 -3.31 2.66
CA LYS A 64 1.33 -3.03 3.88
C LYS A 64 0.39 -3.27 5.07
N VAL A 65 0.64 -4.33 5.82
CA VAL A 65 -0.25 -4.77 6.90
C VAL A 65 0.15 -4.27 8.28
N ASP A 66 1.39 -3.82 8.48
CA ASP A 66 1.80 -3.27 9.78
C ASP A 66 1.17 -1.90 10.03
N LYS A 67 1.08 -1.52 11.30
CA LYS A 67 0.51 -0.25 11.75
C LYS A 67 1.60 0.74 12.21
N GLY A 68 2.81 0.54 11.73
CA GLY A 68 3.92 1.44 12.00
C GLY A 68 4.78 1.01 13.18
N ALA A 69 5.95 1.65 13.29
CA ALA A 69 6.91 1.40 14.35
C ALA A 69 6.75 2.45 15.45
N HIS A 70 6.73 1.99 16.70
CA HIS A 70 6.53 2.83 17.88
C HIS A 70 7.64 2.58 18.90
N PRO A 71 8.06 3.58 19.69
CA PRO A 71 9.07 3.37 20.74
C PRO A 71 8.63 2.28 21.72
N MET A 72 9.59 1.46 22.16
CA MET A 72 9.33 0.45 23.19
C MET A 72 9.34 1.11 24.58
N ASP A 73 8.41 0.69 25.44
CA ASP A 73 8.32 1.24 26.80
C ASP A 73 9.58 0.96 27.62
N SER A 74 10.16 -0.23 27.45
CA SER A 74 11.36 -0.64 28.18
C SER A 74 12.65 -0.09 27.58
N SER A 75 12.65 0.37 26.35
CA SER A 75 13.82 0.90 25.66
C SER A 75 13.37 1.88 24.56
N PRO A 76 13.19 3.19 24.91
CA PRO A 76 12.65 4.16 23.93
C PRO A 76 13.50 4.36 22.66
N SER A 77 14.78 3.99 22.71
CA SER A 77 15.65 4.06 21.52
C SER A 77 15.37 2.93 20.52
N GLU A 78 14.67 1.89 20.96
CA GLU A 78 14.27 0.78 20.10
C GLU A 78 12.78 0.90 19.77
N LYS A 79 12.38 0.32 18.64
CA LYS A 79 11.00 0.41 18.16
C LYS A 79 10.35 -0.95 18.05
N LEU A 80 9.04 -0.97 18.29
CA LEU A 80 8.19 -2.12 18.14
C LEU A 80 7.20 -1.85 17.01
N THR A 81 7.10 -2.75 16.05
CA THR A 81 6.12 -2.63 14.97
C THR A 81 4.78 -3.15 15.47
N LYS A 82 3.75 -2.33 15.32
CA LYS A 82 2.38 -2.68 15.74
C LYS A 82 1.56 -3.15 14.54
N GLY A 83 0.44 -3.83 14.81
CA GLY A 83 -0.50 -4.25 13.78
C GLY A 83 -0.84 -5.73 13.79
N LEU A 84 -0.38 -6.50 14.81
CA LEU A 84 -0.72 -7.93 14.91
C LEU A 84 -2.19 -8.16 15.30
N ASP A 85 -2.77 -7.22 16.08
CA ASP A 85 -4.15 -7.35 16.52
C ASP A 85 -5.10 -7.33 15.32
N GLY A 86 -5.94 -8.37 15.20
CA GLY A 86 -6.89 -8.49 14.10
C GLY A 86 -6.24 -8.72 12.74
N LEU A 87 -4.96 -9.10 12.69
CA LEU A 87 -4.25 -9.23 11.42
C LEU A 87 -4.86 -10.30 10.51
N TYR A 88 -5.28 -11.43 11.07
CA TYR A 88 -5.90 -12.49 10.29
C TYR A 88 -7.15 -12.00 9.56
N GLU A 89 -8.05 -11.35 10.29
CA GLU A 89 -9.30 -10.83 9.74
C GLU A 89 -9.04 -9.74 8.71
N ARG A 90 -8.08 -8.86 8.99
CA ARG A 90 -7.70 -7.81 8.02
C ARG A 90 -7.12 -8.41 6.74
N CYS A 91 -6.29 -9.43 6.85
CA CYS A 91 -5.72 -10.10 5.68
C CYS A 91 -6.78 -10.77 4.83
N LEU A 92 -7.80 -11.38 5.44
CA LEU A 92 -8.93 -11.95 4.71
C LEU A 92 -9.65 -10.86 3.91
N GLU A 93 -9.90 -9.71 4.53
CA GLU A 93 -10.57 -8.60 3.87
C GLU A 93 -9.72 -8.04 2.72
N TYR A 94 -8.42 -7.87 2.95
CA TYR A 94 -7.52 -7.39 1.91
C TYR A 94 -7.45 -8.35 0.73
N TYR A 95 -7.48 -9.65 0.98
CA TYR A 95 -7.53 -10.65 -0.08
C TYR A 95 -8.79 -10.50 -0.93
N LYS A 96 -9.94 -10.28 -0.28
CA LYS A 96 -11.20 -10.04 -0.99
C LYS A 96 -11.14 -8.79 -1.86
N GLN A 97 -10.36 -7.80 -1.44
CA GLN A 97 -10.19 -6.54 -2.17
C GLN A 97 -9.14 -6.63 -3.28
N GLY A 98 -8.47 -7.76 -3.43
CA GLY A 98 -7.53 -7.99 -4.52
C GLY A 98 -6.07 -8.15 -4.12
N ALA A 99 -5.72 -7.97 -2.86
CA ALA A 99 -4.34 -8.13 -2.41
C ALA A 99 -3.89 -9.59 -2.54
N ARG A 100 -2.65 -9.80 -2.97
CA ARG A 100 -2.11 -11.14 -3.21
C ARG A 100 -0.86 -11.44 -2.43
N PHE A 101 -0.26 -10.45 -1.78
CA PHE A 101 0.82 -10.66 -0.82
C PHE A 101 0.78 -9.55 0.22
N ALA A 102 1.46 -9.78 1.34
CA ALA A 102 1.51 -8.83 2.44
C ALA A 102 2.97 -8.45 2.73
N LYS A 103 3.16 -7.20 3.16
CA LYS A 103 4.47 -6.70 3.57
C LYS A 103 4.39 -6.22 5.01
N TRP A 104 5.31 -6.73 5.83
CA TRP A 104 5.48 -6.31 7.23
C TRP A 104 6.88 -5.76 7.41
N ARG A 105 6.99 -4.57 8.01
CA ARG A 105 8.27 -3.97 8.31
C ARG A 105 8.53 -4.06 9.81
N ALA A 106 9.62 -4.71 10.18
CA ALA A 106 10.17 -4.68 11.53
C ALA A 106 11.40 -3.78 11.54
N VAL A 107 11.67 -3.16 12.68
CA VAL A 107 12.84 -2.28 12.84
C VAL A 107 13.73 -2.86 13.94
N ILE A 108 15.00 -3.08 13.60
CA ILE A 108 16.00 -3.60 14.53
C ILE A 108 17.11 -2.57 14.65
N THR A 109 17.44 -2.23 15.90
CA THR A 109 18.59 -1.37 16.21
C THR A 109 19.82 -2.25 16.43
N ILE A 110 20.86 -1.99 15.66
CA ILE A 110 22.12 -2.78 15.72
C ILE A 110 23.17 -2.04 16.51
#